data_72e3cf6ee7ac62afd1730f659d2b499f
#
_entry.id   72e3cf6ee7ac62afd1730f659d2b499f
#
_cell.length_a   1.000
_cell.length_b   1.000
_cell.length_c   1.000
_cell.angle_alpha   90.00
_cell.angle_beta   90.00
_cell.angle_gamma   90.00
#
_symmetry.space_group_name_H-M   'P 1'
#
loop_
_entity.id
_entity.type
_entity.pdbx_description
1 polymer ?
#
loop_
_entity_poly.entity_id
_entity_poly.type
_entity_poly.pdbx_seq_one_letter_code
_entity_poly.pdbx_strand_id
1 'polypeptide(L)'
;VPGLVDMHVHLREPGYEVKEDIESGTRAAAKGGFTGVCSMPNTDPVTDNGTVVEFVKSRAAEVGHCRVYPSGAMTRGLKGEAMSEMGDMVAHGAVAFTDDGRGVQGAGMLRRCMDYGKMFGKVFMSHCQDEDLVGHGQINEGKVSTRLALEGWPAAGEELQIARDIEIAKLTGAKLHIQHISTAHGLEIVRAGKAAGVQVTCEATPHHMFLTENDLDETYNTSLKVNPPLRTDEDAEAIRQGVIDGTVDVIVTDHAPHTPWEKAREFELAPFGMIGLETSLSLVLTEL
;
A
#
# COMPACT_ATOMS: atom_id res chain seq x y z
N VAL A 1 -4.79 17.05 20.11
CA VAL A 1 -5.44 16.01 19.27
C VAL A 1 -4.87 14.66 19.64
N PRO A 2 -5.60 13.55 19.44
CA PRO A 2 -5.01 12.20 19.49
C PRO A 2 -3.85 12.08 18.49
N GLY A 3 -2.84 11.25 18.82
CA GLY A 3 -1.77 10.98 17.88
C GLY A 3 -2.30 10.23 16.67
N LEU A 4 -1.71 10.50 15.50
CA LEU A 4 -2.09 9.87 14.25
C LEU A 4 -1.67 8.39 14.22
N VAL A 5 -2.35 7.59 13.40
CA VAL A 5 -1.99 6.20 13.11
C VAL A 5 -1.90 6.05 11.59
N ASP A 6 -0.80 5.49 11.10
CA ASP A 6 -0.62 5.19 9.70
C ASP A 6 -0.71 3.67 9.47
N MET A 7 -1.63 3.26 8.61
CA MET A 7 -1.86 1.83 8.35
C MET A 7 -0.96 1.25 7.27
N HIS A 8 -0.13 2.07 6.60
CA HIS A 8 0.65 1.64 5.45
C HIS A 8 2.02 2.33 5.40
N VAL A 9 3.05 1.64 5.93
CA VAL A 9 4.43 2.10 5.90
C VAL A 9 5.41 0.96 5.63
N HIS A 10 6.53 1.27 4.97
CA HIS A 10 7.62 0.33 4.72
C HIS A 10 8.82 0.68 5.60
N LEU A 11 8.97 -0.02 6.73
CA LEU A 11 10.10 0.16 7.63
C LEU A 11 11.36 -0.57 7.18
N ARG A 12 11.27 -1.38 6.12
CA ARG A 12 12.38 -2.04 5.42
C ARG A 12 13.17 -3.07 6.25
N GLU A 13 13.14 -3.01 7.56
CA GLU A 13 13.80 -3.98 8.47
C GLU A 13 12.83 -5.13 8.81
N PRO A 14 13.27 -6.40 8.68
CA PRO A 14 14.63 -6.85 8.37
C PRO A 14 14.98 -6.85 6.87
N GLY A 15 16.29 -6.74 6.59
CA GLY A 15 16.91 -7.09 5.31
C GLY A 15 17.18 -5.95 4.35
N TYR A 16 16.52 -4.79 4.52
CA TYR A 16 16.72 -3.61 3.67
C TYR A 16 17.05 -2.36 4.49
N GLU A 17 17.77 -2.52 5.60
CA GLU A 17 18.10 -1.46 6.56
C GLU A 17 18.91 -0.32 5.95
N VAL A 18 19.58 -0.57 4.82
CA VAL A 18 20.25 0.48 4.04
C VAL A 18 19.29 1.52 3.45
N LYS A 19 18.01 1.17 3.26
CA LYS A 19 16.95 2.06 2.76
C LYS A 19 16.24 2.78 3.90
N GLU A 20 15.92 2.04 4.93
CA GLU A 20 15.24 2.47 6.16
C GLU A 20 15.37 1.36 7.20
N ASP A 21 15.32 1.69 8.48
CA ASP A 21 15.19 0.76 9.58
C ASP A 21 14.05 1.16 10.52
N ILE A 22 13.71 0.30 11.47
CA ILE A 22 12.61 0.55 12.41
C ILE A 22 12.88 1.80 13.25
N GLU A 23 14.14 2.10 13.62
CA GLU A 23 14.47 3.30 14.39
C GLU A 23 14.21 4.58 13.57
N SER A 24 14.79 4.67 12.38
CA SER A 24 14.69 5.87 11.53
C SER A 24 13.25 6.10 11.03
N GLY A 25 12.57 5.05 10.58
CA GLY A 25 11.17 5.15 10.12
C GLY A 25 10.21 5.54 11.23
N THR A 26 10.35 4.97 12.43
CA THR A 26 9.51 5.37 13.57
C THR A 26 9.84 6.77 14.10
N ARG A 27 11.09 7.24 13.94
CA ARG A 27 11.48 8.62 14.24
C ARG A 27 10.84 9.60 13.24
N ALA A 28 10.82 9.27 11.95
CA ALA A 28 10.10 10.05 10.93
C ALA A 28 8.60 10.10 11.22
N ALA A 29 8.00 8.95 11.60
CA ALA A 29 6.61 8.85 12.01
C ALA A 29 6.30 9.76 13.21
N ALA A 30 7.09 9.69 14.27
CA ALA A 30 6.92 10.53 15.45
C ALA A 30 7.03 12.04 15.12
N LYS A 31 7.95 12.43 14.23
CA LYS A 31 8.10 13.80 13.74
C LYS A 31 6.87 14.26 12.94
N GLY A 32 6.25 13.37 12.16
CA GLY A 32 5.00 13.62 11.42
C GLY A 32 3.74 13.61 12.30
N GLY A 33 3.86 13.33 13.61
CA GLY A 33 2.73 13.29 14.55
C GLY A 33 2.06 11.91 14.68
N PHE A 34 2.66 10.87 14.10
CA PHE A 34 2.15 9.49 14.22
C PHE A 34 2.61 8.86 15.54
N THR A 35 1.69 8.24 16.24
CA THR A 35 1.93 7.49 17.49
C THR A 35 1.89 5.97 17.28
N GLY A 36 1.53 5.54 16.09
CA GLY A 36 1.51 4.15 15.68
C GLY A 36 1.57 4.02 14.17
N VAL A 37 2.27 2.98 13.70
CA VAL A 37 2.38 2.66 12.27
C VAL A 37 2.18 1.16 12.04
N CYS A 38 1.56 0.78 10.91
CA CYS A 38 1.48 -0.62 10.48
C CYS A 38 2.54 -0.89 9.41
N SER A 39 3.47 -1.79 9.70
CA SER A 39 4.56 -2.12 8.78
C SER A 39 4.15 -3.19 7.77
N MET A 40 4.47 -2.96 6.49
CA MET A 40 4.23 -3.91 5.40
C MET A 40 5.20 -5.09 5.45
N PRO A 41 4.79 -6.30 4.95
CA PRO A 41 5.53 -7.54 5.14
C PRO A 41 6.63 -7.79 4.11
N ASN A 42 6.83 -6.91 3.13
CA ASN A 42 7.78 -7.06 2.02
C ASN A 42 9.24 -6.78 2.42
N THR A 43 9.68 -7.47 3.44
CA THR A 43 11.02 -7.47 4.03
C THR A 43 11.85 -8.68 3.55
N ASP A 44 13.09 -8.81 3.98
CA ASP A 44 13.95 -9.98 3.71
C ASP A 44 14.63 -10.48 5.00
N PRO A 45 14.16 -11.61 5.57
CA PRO A 45 13.07 -12.46 5.07
C PRO A 45 11.71 -11.76 5.11
N VAL A 46 10.80 -12.19 4.22
CA VAL A 46 9.41 -11.75 4.21
C VAL A 46 8.74 -12.06 5.55
N THR A 47 7.90 -11.15 6.03
CA THR A 47 7.12 -11.34 7.27
C THR A 47 5.95 -12.31 6.98
N ASP A 48 6.25 -13.60 6.77
CA ASP A 48 5.30 -14.67 6.43
C ASP A 48 5.17 -15.78 7.50
N ASN A 49 5.77 -15.59 8.65
CA ASN A 49 5.75 -16.49 9.81
C ASN A 49 5.89 -15.72 11.12
N GLY A 50 5.59 -16.37 12.27
CA GLY A 50 5.61 -15.75 13.57
C GLY A 50 6.97 -15.28 14.04
N THR A 51 8.06 -15.94 13.62
CA THR A 51 9.41 -15.56 14.02
C THR A 51 9.78 -14.17 13.49
N VAL A 52 9.44 -13.85 12.25
CA VAL A 52 9.70 -12.52 11.67
C VAL A 52 8.79 -11.46 12.29
N VAL A 53 7.52 -11.80 12.56
CA VAL A 53 6.59 -10.91 13.31
C VAL A 53 7.16 -10.55 14.67
N GLU A 54 7.66 -11.56 15.42
CA GLU A 54 8.27 -11.35 16.75
C GLU A 54 9.55 -10.52 16.66
N PHE A 55 10.37 -10.73 15.63
CA PHE A 55 11.55 -9.90 15.38
C PHE A 55 11.17 -8.43 15.23
N VAL A 56 10.22 -8.11 14.35
CA VAL A 56 9.78 -6.72 14.11
C VAL A 56 9.26 -6.07 15.40
N LYS A 57 8.46 -6.80 16.19
CA LYS A 57 7.95 -6.29 17.48
C LYS A 57 9.04 -6.07 18.51
N SER A 58 9.94 -7.03 18.66
CA SER A 58 11.05 -6.95 19.63
C SER A 58 11.98 -5.79 19.27
N ARG A 59 12.30 -5.65 17.98
CA ARG A 59 13.13 -4.56 17.51
C ARG A 59 12.44 -3.21 17.71
N ALA A 60 11.15 -3.09 17.39
CA ALA A 60 10.37 -1.89 17.63
C ALA A 60 10.25 -1.54 19.13
N ALA A 61 10.21 -2.53 20.01
CA ALA A 61 10.21 -2.30 21.46
C ALA A 61 11.55 -1.78 21.96
N GLU A 62 12.65 -2.14 21.31
CA GLU A 62 14.01 -1.72 21.66
C GLU A 62 14.32 -0.29 21.17
N VAL A 63 14.02 0.03 19.92
CA VAL A 63 14.48 1.26 19.25
C VAL A 63 13.37 2.18 18.76
N GLY A 64 12.11 1.74 18.80
CA GLY A 64 10.99 2.46 18.19
C GLY A 64 10.63 3.77 18.90
N HIS A 65 10.35 4.81 18.11
CA HIS A 65 9.88 6.11 18.59
C HIS A 65 8.34 6.24 18.59
N CYS A 66 7.64 5.28 17.96
CA CYS A 66 6.19 5.09 18.04
C CYS A 66 5.86 3.58 18.07
N ARG A 67 4.59 3.23 18.24
CA ARG A 67 4.17 1.82 18.20
C ARG A 67 4.25 1.26 16.79
N VAL A 68 4.76 0.04 16.64
CA VAL A 68 4.78 -0.69 15.37
C VAL A 68 3.83 -1.87 15.44
N TYR A 69 2.94 -1.98 14.48
CA TYR A 69 1.96 -3.05 14.31
C TYR A 69 2.32 -3.83 13.03
N PRO A 70 2.99 -4.99 13.11
CA PRO A 70 3.37 -5.72 11.90
C PRO A 70 2.14 -6.32 11.22
N SER A 71 2.04 -6.18 9.90
CA SER A 71 1.22 -7.02 9.05
C SER A 71 1.98 -8.29 8.67
N GLY A 72 1.25 -9.36 8.35
CA GLY A 72 1.82 -10.60 7.84
C GLY A 72 1.50 -10.78 6.37
N ALA A 73 2.36 -11.47 5.62
CA ALA A 73 2.08 -11.84 4.25
C ALA A 73 0.91 -12.83 4.16
N MET A 74 0.08 -12.72 3.12
CA MET A 74 -0.96 -13.72 2.82
C MET A 74 -0.36 -15.00 2.26
N THR A 75 0.71 -14.87 1.46
CA THR A 75 1.37 -15.99 0.80
C THR A 75 2.85 -16.07 1.17
N ARG A 76 3.39 -17.28 1.17
CA ARG A 76 4.81 -17.52 1.48
C ARG A 76 5.71 -16.80 0.49
N GLY A 77 6.61 -15.99 1.03
CA GLY A 77 7.56 -15.20 0.24
C GLY A 77 6.88 -14.23 -0.74
N LEU A 78 5.60 -13.86 -0.55
CA LEU A 78 4.81 -13.01 -1.45
C LEU A 78 4.71 -13.57 -2.87
N LYS A 79 4.72 -14.90 -3.03
CA LYS A 79 4.77 -15.57 -4.35
C LYS A 79 3.40 -15.94 -4.91
N GLY A 80 2.32 -15.83 -4.13
CA GLY A 80 0.99 -16.23 -4.57
C GLY A 80 0.78 -17.75 -4.76
N GLU A 81 1.75 -18.60 -4.40
CA GLU A 81 1.75 -20.04 -4.66
C GLU A 81 1.21 -20.86 -3.49
N ALA A 82 1.54 -20.49 -2.27
CA ALA A 82 1.14 -21.18 -1.04
C ALA A 82 0.78 -20.18 0.05
N MET A 83 -0.22 -20.51 0.87
CA MET A 83 -0.58 -19.70 2.04
C MET A 83 0.57 -19.64 3.04
N SER A 84 0.72 -18.48 3.70
CA SER A 84 1.63 -18.28 4.82
C SER A 84 1.08 -18.91 6.12
N GLU A 85 1.86 -18.80 7.19
CA GLU A 85 1.51 -19.30 8.52
C GLU A 85 0.67 -18.27 9.31
N MET A 86 -0.53 -17.90 8.75
CA MET A 86 -1.37 -16.82 9.29
C MET A 86 -1.70 -16.98 10.78
N GLY A 87 -2.03 -18.20 11.22
CA GLY A 87 -2.34 -18.46 12.63
C GLY A 87 -1.15 -18.22 13.55
N ASP A 88 0.04 -18.62 13.13
CA ASP A 88 1.29 -18.39 13.85
C ASP A 88 1.61 -16.90 13.91
N MET A 89 1.50 -16.19 12.80
CA MET A 89 1.71 -14.73 12.78
C MET A 89 0.75 -13.98 13.70
N VAL A 90 -0.52 -14.37 13.75
CA VAL A 90 -1.50 -13.75 14.68
C VAL A 90 -1.14 -14.03 16.13
N ALA A 91 -0.71 -15.25 16.46
CA ALA A 91 -0.27 -15.61 17.81
C ALA A 91 0.93 -14.75 18.27
N HIS A 92 1.80 -14.34 17.33
CA HIS A 92 2.93 -13.45 17.58
C HIS A 92 2.60 -11.96 17.46
N GLY A 93 1.37 -11.60 17.01
CA GLY A 93 0.86 -10.24 17.08
C GLY A 93 0.69 -9.52 15.75
N ALA A 94 0.65 -10.23 14.62
CA ALA A 94 0.26 -9.64 13.34
C ALA A 94 -1.16 -9.08 13.42
N VAL A 95 -1.35 -7.86 12.89
CA VAL A 95 -2.62 -7.13 12.99
C VAL A 95 -3.47 -7.22 11.71
N ALA A 96 -2.85 -7.49 10.58
CA ALA A 96 -3.47 -7.56 9.25
C ALA A 96 -2.71 -8.56 8.37
N PHE A 97 -3.26 -8.86 7.18
CA PHE A 97 -2.60 -9.69 6.17
C PHE A 97 -2.56 -8.95 4.83
N THR A 98 -1.40 -8.94 4.18
CA THR A 98 -1.23 -8.33 2.86
C THR A 98 -0.07 -8.96 2.10
N ASP A 99 -0.18 -9.02 0.76
CA ASP A 99 0.97 -9.26 -0.12
C ASP A 99 1.36 -7.94 -0.81
N ASP A 100 1.50 -6.88 0.01
CA ASP A 100 1.79 -5.54 -0.48
C ASP A 100 3.02 -5.45 -1.39
N GLY A 101 2.88 -4.61 -2.43
CA GLY A 101 3.84 -4.40 -3.50
C GLY A 101 3.67 -5.36 -4.70
N ARG A 102 2.80 -6.39 -4.62
CA ARG A 102 2.52 -7.33 -5.72
C ARG A 102 1.06 -7.74 -5.81
N GLY A 103 0.36 -7.81 -4.69
CA GLY A 103 -0.97 -8.38 -4.61
C GLY A 103 -1.01 -9.89 -4.87
N VAL A 104 -2.10 -10.55 -4.45
CA VAL A 104 -2.32 -11.97 -4.74
C VAL A 104 -2.97 -12.12 -6.12
N GLN A 105 -2.22 -12.55 -7.12
CA GLN A 105 -2.69 -12.63 -8.51
C GLN A 105 -3.77 -13.69 -8.70
N GLY A 106 -3.64 -14.84 -8.07
CA GLY A 106 -4.58 -15.95 -8.19
C GLY A 106 -5.85 -15.77 -7.36
N ALA A 107 -7.02 -15.54 -7.99
CA ALA A 107 -8.32 -15.44 -7.31
C ALA A 107 -8.61 -16.62 -6.36
N GLY A 108 -8.25 -17.84 -6.79
CA GLY A 108 -8.41 -19.06 -5.97
C GLY A 108 -7.48 -19.07 -4.74
N MET A 109 -6.29 -18.49 -4.82
CA MET A 109 -5.38 -18.34 -3.69
C MET A 109 -5.92 -17.29 -2.71
N LEU A 110 -6.31 -16.11 -3.18
CA LEU A 110 -6.90 -15.06 -2.35
C LEU A 110 -8.13 -15.58 -1.60
N ARG A 111 -9.02 -16.31 -2.30
CA ARG A 111 -10.18 -16.94 -1.67
C ARG A 111 -9.76 -17.88 -0.53
N ARG A 112 -8.77 -18.75 -0.73
CA ARG A 112 -8.30 -19.66 0.33
C ARG A 112 -7.70 -18.90 1.51
N CYS A 113 -6.92 -17.86 1.26
CA CYS A 113 -6.38 -17.00 2.31
C CYS A 113 -7.51 -16.36 3.13
N MET A 114 -8.51 -15.77 2.47
CA MET A 114 -9.64 -15.14 3.13
C MET A 114 -10.54 -16.14 3.88
N ASP A 115 -10.86 -17.31 3.28
CA ASP A 115 -11.66 -18.33 3.93
C ASP A 115 -11.01 -18.89 5.19
N TYR A 116 -9.69 -19.07 5.17
CA TYR A 116 -8.93 -19.52 6.34
C TYR A 116 -8.72 -18.39 7.34
N GLY A 117 -8.16 -17.27 6.88
CA GLY A 117 -7.69 -16.20 7.77
C GLY A 117 -8.80 -15.37 8.42
N LYS A 118 -10.05 -15.39 7.87
CA LYS A 118 -11.19 -14.66 8.48
C LYS A 118 -11.49 -15.12 9.91
N MET A 119 -11.17 -16.37 10.28
CA MET A 119 -11.37 -16.87 11.64
C MET A 119 -10.59 -16.08 12.70
N PHE A 120 -9.51 -15.42 12.31
CA PHE A 120 -8.69 -14.60 13.21
C PHE A 120 -9.22 -13.18 13.37
N GLY A 121 -10.30 -12.80 12.67
CA GLY A 121 -10.92 -11.49 12.74
C GLY A 121 -10.08 -10.32 12.19
N LYS A 122 -8.97 -10.64 11.50
CA LYS A 122 -8.05 -9.66 10.91
C LYS A 122 -8.55 -9.18 9.55
N VAL A 123 -8.07 -8.02 9.11
CA VAL A 123 -8.34 -7.46 7.79
C VAL A 123 -7.35 -7.99 6.76
N PHE A 124 -7.82 -8.21 5.55
CA PHE A 124 -7.00 -8.49 4.38
C PHE A 124 -6.83 -7.18 3.62
N MET A 125 -5.59 -6.72 3.47
CA MET A 125 -5.25 -5.50 2.77
C MET A 125 -4.74 -5.87 1.38
N SER A 126 -5.34 -5.32 0.34
CA SER A 126 -5.01 -5.69 -1.04
C SER A 126 -4.33 -4.55 -1.77
N HIS A 127 -3.08 -4.76 -2.16
CA HIS A 127 -2.39 -4.00 -3.18
C HIS A 127 -2.92 -4.47 -4.54
N CYS A 128 -3.78 -3.66 -5.15
CA CYS A 128 -4.52 -4.05 -6.36
C CYS A 128 -3.71 -3.74 -7.60
N GLN A 129 -3.13 -4.78 -8.19
CA GLN A 129 -2.31 -4.70 -9.40
C GLN A 129 -2.40 -6.02 -10.17
N ASP A 130 -3.07 -6.03 -11.29
CA ASP A 130 -3.03 -7.17 -12.22
C ASP A 130 -1.71 -7.14 -12.99
N GLU A 131 -0.79 -8.06 -12.64
CA GLU A 131 0.57 -8.07 -13.19
C GLU A 131 0.61 -8.32 -14.70
N ASP A 132 -0.37 -9.07 -15.25
CA ASP A 132 -0.42 -9.34 -16.69
C ASP A 132 -0.84 -8.09 -17.48
N LEU A 133 -1.68 -7.23 -16.90
CA LEU A 133 -2.10 -5.98 -17.54
C LEU A 133 -1.08 -4.87 -17.37
N VAL A 134 -0.48 -4.74 -16.19
CA VAL A 134 0.45 -3.63 -15.95
C VAL A 134 1.83 -3.86 -16.57
N GLY A 135 2.23 -5.11 -16.78
CA GLY A 135 3.49 -5.46 -17.43
C GLY A 135 4.69 -4.79 -16.78
N HIS A 136 5.44 -4.03 -17.57
CA HIS A 136 6.56 -3.23 -17.12
C HIS A 136 6.25 -1.73 -17.05
N GLY A 137 4.97 -1.36 -16.93
CA GLY A 137 4.50 0.01 -16.84
C GLY A 137 5.23 0.83 -15.76
N GLN A 138 5.62 2.05 -16.13
CA GLN A 138 6.43 2.93 -15.29
C GLN A 138 5.64 4.10 -14.73
N ILE A 139 4.66 4.57 -15.49
CA ILE A 139 3.78 5.71 -15.17
C ILE A 139 2.38 5.43 -15.70
N ASN A 140 1.39 6.24 -15.34
CA ASN A 140 0.04 6.10 -15.86
C ASN A 140 0.00 6.02 -17.39
N GLU A 141 -0.75 5.05 -17.93
CA GLU A 141 -0.94 4.93 -19.38
C GLU A 141 -1.80 6.09 -19.90
N GLY A 142 -1.22 6.90 -20.81
CA GLY A 142 -1.94 8.03 -21.36
C GLY A 142 -1.07 8.96 -22.20
N LYS A 143 -1.45 10.24 -22.19
CA LYS A 143 -0.74 11.26 -22.97
C LYS A 143 0.67 11.50 -22.45
N VAL A 144 0.86 11.47 -21.15
CA VAL A 144 2.17 11.73 -20.52
C VAL A 144 3.13 10.58 -20.79
N SER A 145 2.70 9.32 -20.64
CA SER A 145 3.53 8.16 -20.94
C SER A 145 3.97 8.14 -22.41
N THR A 146 3.06 8.48 -23.32
CA THR A 146 3.39 8.63 -24.75
C THR A 146 4.38 9.76 -25.00
N ARG A 147 4.19 10.92 -24.38
CA ARG A 147 5.07 12.09 -24.50
C ARG A 147 6.49 11.79 -24.01
N LEU A 148 6.59 11.13 -22.86
CA LEU A 148 7.88 10.80 -22.23
C LEU A 148 8.50 9.51 -22.78
N ALA A 149 7.82 8.80 -23.69
CA ALA A 149 8.24 7.50 -24.23
C ALA A 149 8.51 6.46 -23.14
N LEU A 150 7.74 6.50 -22.03
CA LEU A 150 7.77 5.53 -20.97
C LEU A 150 6.61 4.53 -21.13
N GLU A 151 6.84 3.26 -20.75
CA GLU A 151 5.80 2.25 -20.79
C GLU A 151 4.67 2.62 -19.82
N GLY A 152 3.43 2.59 -20.33
CA GLY A 152 2.24 2.97 -19.58
C GLY A 152 1.75 1.85 -18.68
N TRP A 153 1.19 2.22 -17.55
CA TRP A 153 0.50 1.35 -16.62
C TRP A 153 -1.00 1.65 -16.70
N PRO A 154 -1.82 0.76 -17.31
CA PRO A 154 -3.24 0.99 -17.48
C PRO A 154 -3.99 1.02 -16.14
N ALA A 155 -4.90 1.98 -15.96
CA ALA A 155 -5.78 2.07 -14.79
C ALA A 155 -6.57 0.77 -14.55
N ALA A 156 -6.96 0.09 -15.64
CA ALA A 156 -7.67 -1.18 -15.59
C ALA A 156 -6.92 -2.27 -14.80
N GLY A 157 -5.57 -2.21 -14.71
CA GLY A 157 -4.79 -3.15 -13.91
C GLY A 157 -5.10 -3.07 -12.41
N GLU A 158 -5.40 -1.89 -11.89
CA GLU A 158 -5.87 -1.67 -10.52
C GLU A 158 -7.36 -2.00 -10.38
N GLU A 159 -8.19 -1.45 -11.25
CA GLU A 159 -9.65 -1.49 -11.18
C GLU A 159 -10.22 -2.93 -11.25
N LEU A 160 -9.69 -3.76 -12.15
CA LEU A 160 -10.13 -5.15 -12.28
C LEU A 160 -9.77 -5.97 -11.04
N GLN A 161 -8.61 -5.72 -10.44
CA GLN A 161 -8.25 -6.42 -9.22
C GLN A 161 -9.08 -5.95 -8.02
N ILE A 162 -9.39 -4.66 -7.91
CA ILE A 162 -10.33 -4.13 -6.89
C ILE A 162 -11.68 -4.85 -7.02
N ALA A 163 -12.25 -4.90 -8.23
CA ALA A 163 -13.54 -5.56 -8.46
C ALA A 163 -13.51 -7.05 -8.10
N ARG A 164 -12.45 -7.77 -8.52
CA ARG A 164 -12.24 -9.17 -8.21
C ARG A 164 -12.18 -9.42 -6.70
N ASP A 165 -11.41 -8.60 -5.98
CA ASP A 165 -11.15 -8.80 -4.56
C ASP A 165 -12.39 -8.50 -3.71
N ILE A 166 -13.19 -7.50 -4.10
CA ILE A 166 -14.49 -7.21 -3.49
C ILE A 166 -15.47 -8.39 -3.68
N GLU A 167 -15.53 -8.99 -4.86
CA GLU A 167 -16.39 -10.17 -5.09
C GLU A 167 -15.93 -11.39 -4.26
N ILE A 168 -14.62 -11.56 -4.07
CA ILE A 168 -14.07 -12.62 -3.20
C ILE A 168 -14.37 -12.33 -1.73
N ALA A 169 -14.24 -11.09 -1.29
CA ALA A 169 -14.60 -10.68 0.07
C ALA A 169 -16.09 -10.89 0.34
N LYS A 170 -16.96 -10.56 -0.61
CA LYS A 170 -18.39 -10.83 -0.56
C LYS A 170 -18.70 -12.33 -0.45
N LEU A 171 -18.02 -13.16 -1.25
CA LEU A 171 -18.19 -14.60 -1.25
C LEU A 171 -17.75 -15.23 0.08
N THR A 172 -16.67 -14.77 0.66
CA THR A 172 -16.05 -15.35 1.87
C THR A 172 -16.57 -14.74 3.17
N GLY A 173 -17.11 -13.52 3.13
CA GLY A 173 -17.45 -12.73 4.30
C GLY A 173 -16.24 -12.18 5.05
N ALA A 174 -15.06 -12.15 4.43
CA ALA A 174 -13.83 -11.58 5.00
C ALA A 174 -13.87 -10.05 4.99
N LYS A 175 -13.11 -9.43 5.90
CA LYS A 175 -12.89 -7.98 5.91
C LYS A 175 -11.79 -7.64 4.89
N LEU A 176 -12.10 -6.80 3.93
CA LEU A 176 -11.17 -6.35 2.90
C LEU A 176 -10.83 -4.87 3.09
N HIS A 177 -9.59 -4.51 2.83
CA HIS A 177 -9.13 -3.14 2.74
C HIS A 177 -8.35 -2.95 1.43
N ILE A 178 -8.78 -2.01 0.60
CA ILE A 178 -8.10 -1.67 -0.65
C ILE A 178 -7.02 -0.64 -0.32
N GLN A 179 -5.76 -0.99 -0.59
CA GLN A 179 -4.61 -0.13 -0.33
C GLN A 179 -4.51 0.96 -1.40
N HIS A 180 -4.00 2.14 -1.01
CA HIS A 180 -3.61 3.30 -1.84
C HIS A 180 -4.40 3.44 -3.16
N ILE A 181 -5.73 3.54 -3.06
CA ILE A 181 -6.59 3.69 -4.25
C ILE A 181 -6.17 4.91 -5.07
N SER A 182 -6.01 4.75 -6.38
CA SER A 182 -5.48 5.80 -7.25
C SER A 182 -6.40 6.24 -8.38
N THR A 183 -7.48 5.48 -8.68
CA THR A 183 -8.35 5.76 -9.83
C THR A 183 -9.77 6.12 -9.40
N ALA A 184 -10.40 7.04 -10.14
CA ALA A 184 -11.79 7.43 -9.93
C ALA A 184 -12.75 6.24 -10.06
N HIS A 185 -12.54 5.39 -11.08
CA HIS A 185 -13.38 4.22 -11.29
C HIS A 185 -13.18 3.15 -10.22
N GLY A 186 -11.94 2.95 -9.75
CA GLY A 186 -11.65 2.08 -8.60
C GLY A 186 -12.43 2.51 -7.35
N LEU A 187 -12.50 3.82 -7.09
CA LEU A 187 -13.28 4.37 -5.99
C LEU A 187 -14.79 4.11 -6.15
N GLU A 188 -15.33 4.19 -7.38
CA GLU A 188 -16.73 3.84 -7.66
C GLU A 188 -17.02 2.36 -7.40
N ILE A 189 -16.07 1.47 -7.75
CA ILE A 189 -16.19 0.04 -7.48
C ILE A 189 -16.22 -0.21 -5.95
N VAL A 190 -15.37 0.46 -5.18
CA VAL A 190 -15.41 0.39 -3.71
C VAL A 190 -16.73 0.90 -3.15
N ARG A 191 -17.23 2.03 -3.65
CA ARG A 191 -18.53 2.60 -3.26
C ARG A 191 -19.68 1.62 -3.51
N ALA A 192 -19.69 0.98 -4.67
CA ALA A 192 -20.67 -0.06 -5.01
C ALA A 192 -20.56 -1.28 -4.08
N GLY A 193 -19.34 -1.72 -3.75
CA GLY A 193 -19.09 -2.80 -2.79
C GLY A 193 -19.64 -2.47 -1.39
N LYS A 194 -19.37 -1.28 -0.88
CA LYS A 194 -19.92 -0.78 0.40
C LYS A 194 -21.46 -0.76 0.38
N ALA A 195 -22.06 -0.23 -0.69
CA ALA A 195 -23.52 -0.19 -0.86
C ALA A 195 -24.15 -1.60 -0.94
N ALA A 196 -23.42 -2.58 -1.47
CA ALA A 196 -23.83 -3.99 -1.49
C ALA A 196 -23.63 -4.72 -0.14
N GLY A 197 -23.17 -4.03 0.91
CA GLY A 197 -22.96 -4.58 2.25
C GLY A 197 -21.68 -5.41 2.42
N VAL A 198 -20.74 -5.33 1.48
CA VAL A 198 -19.42 -5.97 1.63
C VAL A 198 -18.63 -5.23 2.72
N GLN A 199 -17.94 -5.96 3.57
CA GLN A 199 -17.05 -5.37 4.57
C GLN A 199 -15.74 -4.90 3.91
N VAL A 200 -15.85 -3.84 3.12
CA VAL A 200 -14.72 -3.23 2.39
C VAL A 200 -14.48 -1.82 2.87
N THR A 201 -13.22 -1.49 3.06
CA THR A 201 -12.69 -0.15 3.31
C THR A 201 -11.58 0.15 2.31
N CYS A 202 -11.19 1.42 2.17
CA CYS A 202 -10.05 1.80 1.33
C CYS A 202 -9.26 2.95 1.94
N GLU A 203 -8.04 3.08 1.49
CA GLU A 203 -7.13 4.17 1.87
C GLU A 203 -6.71 4.99 0.66
N ALA A 204 -6.34 6.24 0.90
CA ALA A 204 -5.70 7.11 -0.09
C ALA A 204 -4.43 7.73 0.48
N THR A 205 -3.50 8.07 -0.39
CA THR A 205 -2.25 8.72 0.00
C THR A 205 -2.24 10.19 -0.39
N PRO A 206 -1.49 11.07 0.30
CA PRO A 206 -1.35 12.46 -0.10
C PRO A 206 -0.86 12.63 -1.54
N HIS A 207 0.07 11.78 -1.99
CA HIS A 207 0.58 11.89 -3.36
C HIS A 207 -0.45 11.53 -4.42
N HIS A 208 -1.38 10.60 -4.20
CA HIS A 208 -2.49 10.33 -5.13
C HIS A 208 -3.61 11.38 -5.05
N MET A 209 -3.67 12.18 -3.97
CA MET A 209 -4.61 13.29 -3.85
C MET A 209 -4.12 14.59 -4.47
N PHE A 210 -2.81 14.87 -4.40
CA PHE A 210 -2.26 16.20 -4.67
C PHE A 210 -1.23 16.26 -5.80
N LEU A 211 -0.75 15.09 -6.29
CA LEU A 211 0.13 14.99 -7.45
C LEU A 211 -0.58 14.22 -8.56
N THR A 212 -0.21 14.52 -9.81
CA THR A 212 -0.78 13.88 -10.99
C THR A 212 0.31 13.49 -11.99
N GLU A 213 -0.06 12.78 -13.04
CA GLU A 213 0.87 12.46 -14.13
C GLU A 213 1.47 13.71 -14.79
N ASN A 214 0.79 14.88 -14.69
CA ASN A 214 1.26 16.14 -15.25
C ASN A 214 2.44 16.76 -14.50
N ASP A 215 2.72 16.31 -13.26
CA ASP A 215 3.93 16.70 -12.51
C ASP A 215 5.19 16.01 -13.05
N LEU A 216 5.02 15.00 -13.92
CA LEU A 216 6.12 14.35 -14.63
C LEU A 216 6.46 15.10 -15.90
N ASP A 217 7.72 15.46 -16.04
CA ASP A 217 8.25 16.17 -17.20
C ASP A 217 9.53 15.51 -17.77
N GLU A 218 10.15 16.14 -18.71
CA GLU A 218 11.37 15.68 -19.39
C GLU A 218 12.63 15.66 -18.49
N THR A 219 12.50 16.02 -17.20
CA THR A 219 13.58 15.82 -16.21
C THR A 219 13.60 14.38 -15.67
N TYR A 220 12.53 13.61 -15.91
CA TYR A 220 12.38 12.23 -15.42
C TYR A 220 12.65 12.10 -13.92
N ASN A 221 12.02 13.00 -13.12
CA ASN A 221 12.21 13.02 -11.67
C ASN A 221 11.72 11.70 -11.03
N THR A 222 12.66 10.86 -10.67
CA THR A 222 12.37 9.54 -10.07
C THR A 222 11.68 9.61 -8.72
N SER A 223 11.72 10.77 -8.02
CA SER A 223 10.98 10.97 -6.77
C SER A 223 9.46 10.91 -6.97
N LEU A 224 8.98 11.10 -8.21
CA LEU A 224 7.57 10.98 -8.58
C LEU A 224 7.18 9.58 -9.06
N LYS A 225 8.11 8.63 -9.05
CA LYS A 225 7.85 7.23 -9.42
C LYS A 225 7.31 6.46 -8.24
N VAL A 226 6.01 6.17 -8.24
CA VAL A 226 5.27 5.44 -7.18
C VAL A 226 4.41 4.32 -7.77
N ASN A 227 4.01 3.38 -6.95
CA ASN A 227 3.13 2.27 -7.30
C ASN A 227 1.93 2.22 -6.31
N PRO A 228 0.68 2.42 -6.77
CA PRO A 228 0.26 2.74 -8.15
C PRO A 228 0.85 4.05 -8.66
N PRO A 229 0.92 4.26 -10.00
CA PRO A 229 1.46 5.51 -10.53
C PRO A 229 0.53 6.70 -10.25
N LEU A 230 1.10 7.91 -10.24
CA LEU A 230 0.33 9.15 -10.23
C LEU A 230 -0.61 9.17 -11.45
N ARG A 231 -1.89 9.41 -11.22
CA ARG A 231 -2.93 9.34 -12.24
C ARG A 231 -3.27 10.72 -12.80
N THR A 232 -4.41 10.82 -13.47
CA THR A 232 -4.91 12.07 -14.06
C THR A 232 -5.38 13.06 -12.99
N ASP A 233 -5.58 14.33 -13.39
CA ASP A 233 -6.18 15.35 -12.53
C ASP A 233 -7.61 14.95 -12.11
N GLU A 234 -8.36 14.26 -12.99
CA GLU A 234 -9.70 13.77 -12.71
C GLU A 234 -9.68 12.68 -11.63
N ASP A 235 -8.72 11.76 -11.69
CA ASP A 235 -8.54 10.73 -10.68
C ASP A 235 -8.19 11.35 -9.33
N ALA A 236 -7.20 12.25 -9.29
CA ALA A 236 -6.78 12.91 -8.06
C ALA A 236 -7.94 13.69 -7.42
N GLU A 237 -8.74 14.41 -8.20
CA GLU A 237 -9.94 15.10 -7.70
C GLU A 237 -10.99 14.12 -7.16
N ALA A 238 -11.23 13.01 -7.86
CA ALA A 238 -12.17 11.99 -7.39
C ALA A 238 -11.74 11.39 -6.05
N ILE A 239 -10.43 11.14 -5.86
CA ILE A 239 -9.88 10.64 -4.59
C ILE A 239 -10.08 11.68 -3.47
N ARG A 240 -9.79 12.98 -3.72
CA ARG A 240 -10.06 14.05 -2.73
C ARG A 240 -11.54 14.08 -2.33
N GLN A 241 -12.44 14.04 -3.32
CA GLN A 241 -13.87 13.99 -3.04
C GLN A 241 -14.28 12.74 -2.26
N GLY A 242 -13.64 11.60 -2.55
CA GLY A 242 -13.85 10.36 -1.80
C GLY A 242 -13.43 10.44 -0.33
N VAL A 243 -12.41 11.23 -0.02
CA VAL A 243 -12.02 11.52 1.37
C VAL A 243 -13.06 12.44 2.02
N ILE A 244 -13.52 13.48 1.34
CA ILE A 244 -14.48 14.45 1.86
C ILE A 244 -15.85 13.80 2.11
N ASP A 245 -16.32 12.93 1.23
CA ASP A 245 -17.63 12.26 1.34
C ASP A 245 -17.60 10.99 2.22
N GLY A 246 -16.40 10.58 2.69
CA GLY A 246 -16.21 9.41 3.55
C GLY A 246 -16.24 8.07 2.80
N THR A 247 -16.12 8.06 1.49
CA THR A 247 -15.94 6.82 0.71
C THR A 247 -14.54 6.24 0.98
N VAL A 248 -13.52 7.08 1.04
CA VAL A 248 -12.18 6.73 1.53
C VAL A 248 -12.21 6.77 3.06
N ASP A 249 -11.82 5.68 3.70
CA ASP A 249 -11.92 5.50 5.15
C ASP A 249 -10.69 6.04 5.90
N VAL A 250 -9.52 6.03 5.27
CA VAL A 250 -8.23 6.34 5.90
C VAL A 250 -7.32 7.08 4.93
N ILE A 251 -6.58 8.05 5.45
CA ILE A 251 -5.42 8.63 4.77
C ILE A 251 -4.18 7.98 5.35
N VAL A 252 -3.34 7.43 4.48
CA VAL A 252 -2.06 6.78 4.82
C VAL A 252 -0.92 7.42 4.05
N THR A 253 0.33 7.15 4.44
CA THR A 253 1.45 7.75 3.71
C THR A 253 1.97 6.88 2.57
N ASP A 254 1.87 5.58 2.68
CA ASP A 254 2.66 4.64 1.88
C ASP A 254 4.14 5.07 1.86
N HIS A 255 4.66 5.38 3.06
CA HIS A 255 6.05 5.76 3.22
C HIS A 255 6.95 4.62 2.76
N ALA A 256 7.55 4.77 1.58
CA ALA A 256 8.30 3.73 0.88
C ALA A 256 9.70 4.22 0.49
N PRO A 257 10.62 4.34 1.46
CA PRO A 257 11.95 4.90 1.26
C PRO A 257 12.84 3.99 0.41
N HIS A 258 13.70 4.64 -0.36
CA HIS A 258 14.79 4.05 -1.12
C HIS A 258 16.05 4.88 -0.96
N THR A 259 17.20 4.27 -1.25
CA THR A 259 18.47 4.97 -1.12
C THR A 259 18.60 6.07 -2.18
N PRO A 260 19.37 7.15 -1.90
CA PRO A 260 19.59 8.22 -2.88
C PRO A 260 20.19 7.71 -4.20
N TRP A 261 21.08 6.73 -4.14
CA TRP A 261 21.68 6.16 -5.37
C TRP A 261 20.72 5.28 -6.16
N GLU A 262 19.74 4.62 -5.54
CA GLU A 262 18.67 3.91 -6.25
C GLU A 262 17.74 4.89 -6.97
N LYS A 263 17.39 5.99 -6.30
CA LYS A 263 16.55 7.05 -6.89
C LYS A 263 17.32 7.94 -7.90
N ALA A 264 18.64 7.92 -7.92
CA ALA A 264 19.47 8.62 -8.91
C ALA A 264 19.70 7.83 -10.23
N ARG A 265 19.09 6.65 -10.37
CA ARG A 265 19.14 5.86 -11.60
C ARG A 265 18.23 6.45 -12.67
N GLU A 266 18.37 5.96 -13.90
CA GLU A 266 17.41 6.24 -14.98
C GLU A 266 15.99 5.88 -14.52
N PHE A 267 14.98 6.61 -15.00
CA PHE A 267 13.61 6.48 -14.51
C PHE A 267 13.09 5.04 -14.57
N GLU A 268 13.35 4.30 -15.64
CA GLU A 268 12.93 2.90 -15.80
C GLU A 268 13.57 1.98 -14.75
N LEU A 269 14.82 2.26 -14.36
CA LEU A 269 15.59 1.43 -13.42
C LEU A 269 15.45 1.87 -11.95
N ALA A 270 14.93 3.07 -11.72
CA ALA A 270 14.67 3.56 -10.36
C ALA A 270 13.51 2.78 -9.73
N PRO A 271 13.58 2.42 -8.43
CA PRO A 271 12.48 1.74 -7.75
C PRO A 271 11.28 2.69 -7.54
N PHE A 272 10.10 2.09 -7.47
CA PHE A 272 8.86 2.76 -7.07
C PHE A 272 8.87 3.05 -5.58
N GLY A 273 8.39 4.22 -5.18
CA GLY A 273 8.20 4.63 -3.80
C GLY A 273 8.71 6.04 -3.51
N MET A 274 8.06 6.67 -2.55
CA MET A 274 8.45 7.98 -2.00
C MET A 274 8.26 7.99 -0.48
N ILE A 275 8.87 8.96 0.18
CA ILE A 275 8.68 9.21 1.62
C ILE A 275 7.46 10.11 1.84
N GLY A 276 6.74 9.93 2.95
CA GLY A 276 5.50 10.70 3.21
C GLY A 276 5.23 11.01 4.68
N LEU A 277 5.85 10.29 5.64
CA LEU A 277 5.50 10.38 7.07
C LEU A 277 5.63 11.81 7.62
N GLU A 278 6.68 12.54 7.30
CA GLU A 278 6.93 13.88 7.86
C GLU A 278 6.05 14.97 7.24
N THR A 279 5.47 14.76 6.07
CA THR A 279 4.77 15.78 5.28
C THR A 279 3.25 15.58 5.20
N SER A 280 2.76 14.36 5.44
CA SER A 280 1.36 13.98 5.25
C SER A 280 0.38 14.91 5.96
N LEU A 281 0.58 15.14 7.27
CA LEU A 281 -0.34 15.97 8.05
C LEU A 281 -0.41 17.41 7.52
N SER A 282 0.73 18.01 7.21
CA SER A 282 0.77 19.39 6.70
C SER A 282 0.12 19.52 5.33
N LEU A 283 0.35 18.57 4.43
CA LEU A 283 -0.29 18.54 3.11
C LEU A 283 -1.81 18.41 3.23
N VAL A 284 -2.29 17.45 4.02
CA VAL A 284 -3.73 17.24 4.21
C VAL A 284 -4.41 18.48 4.82
N LEU A 285 -3.80 19.13 5.80
CA LEU A 285 -4.37 20.32 6.43
C LEU A 285 -4.32 21.58 5.56
N THR A 286 -3.47 21.60 4.54
CA THR A 286 -3.29 22.77 3.66
C THR A 286 -4.11 22.65 2.38
N GLU A 287 -4.24 21.44 1.82
CA GLU A 287 -4.76 21.20 0.48
C GLU A 287 -6.15 20.55 0.47
N LEU A 288 -6.61 19.96 1.59
CA LEU A 288 -7.93 19.35 1.72
C LEU A 288 -8.87 20.22 2.58
#